data_3c0ba398a2737930754f0c360a73a825
#
_entry.id   3c0ba398a2737930754f0c360a73a825
#
_cell.length_a   1.000
_cell.length_b   1.000
_cell.length_c   1.000
_cell.angle_alpha   90.00
_cell.angle_beta   90.00
_cell.angle_gamma   90.00
#
_symmetry.space_group_name_H-M   'P 1'
#
loop_
_entity.id
_entity.type
_entity.pdbx_description
1 polymer ?
#
loop_
_entity_poly.entity_id
_entity_poly.type
_entity_poly.pdbx_seq_one_letter_code
_entity_poly.pdbx_strand_id
1 'polypeptide(L)'
;MEKILSKVWISNGDSINQYVCIWDTGSMETIVSDKVISDLNPDKHGYVYINTIHKEKKSDKYILQLSLEGHSQSIKINPACFGKSREFDVIIGMDIIQHGLFILDKGKFSFTIDQLK
;
A
#
# COMPACT_ATOMS: atom_id res chain seq x y z
N MET A 1 13.92 -1.10 -15.71
CA MET A 1 13.40 -2.08 -14.73
C MET A 1 11.88 -2.15 -14.85
N GLU A 2 11.36 -3.34 -15.00
CA GLU A 2 9.92 -3.54 -15.07
C GLU A 2 9.28 -3.33 -13.71
N LYS A 3 8.12 -2.69 -13.71
CA LYS A 3 7.34 -2.51 -12.50
C LYS A 3 6.53 -3.78 -12.23
N ILE A 4 6.45 -4.17 -10.97
CA ILE A 4 5.62 -5.31 -10.55
C ILE A 4 4.29 -4.75 -10.07
N LEU A 5 3.26 -4.94 -10.88
CA LEU A 5 1.92 -4.46 -10.63
C LEU A 5 0.98 -5.63 -10.33
N SER A 6 0.07 -5.43 -9.41
CA SER A 6 -0.98 -6.40 -9.13
C SER A 6 -2.23 -5.69 -8.61
N LYS A 7 -3.28 -6.48 -8.36
CA LYS A 7 -4.53 -5.97 -7.80
C LYS A 7 -4.51 -6.07 -6.29
N VAL A 8 -5.12 -5.10 -5.64
CA VAL A 8 -5.25 -5.06 -4.19
C VAL A 8 -6.63 -4.48 -3.85
N TRP A 9 -7.19 -4.90 -2.74
CA TRP A 9 -8.45 -4.32 -2.23
C TRP A 9 -8.13 -3.52 -0.99
N ILE A 10 -8.64 -2.30 -0.94
CA ILE A 10 -8.54 -1.44 0.23
C ILE A 10 -9.94 -1.21 0.76
N SER A 11 -10.10 -1.32 2.07
CA SER A 11 -11.39 -1.14 2.70
C SER A 11 -11.32 -0.19 3.90
N ASN A 12 -12.46 0.46 4.16
CA ASN A 12 -12.71 1.27 5.33
C ASN A 12 -14.11 0.93 5.81
N GLY A 13 -14.20 0.09 6.85
CA GLY A 13 -15.50 -0.45 7.28
C GLY A 13 -16.13 -1.28 6.17
N ASP A 14 -17.37 -0.94 5.80
CA ASP A 14 -18.12 -1.65 4.76
C ASP A 14 -17.79 -1.21 3.34
N SER A 15 -17.01 -0.14 3.18
CA SER A 15 -16.60 0.36 1.88
C SER A 15 -15.33 -0.35 1.46
N ILE A 16 -15.34 -0.95 0.26
CA ILE A 16 -14.20 -1.66 -0.29
C ILE A 16 -14.07 -1.37 -1.78
N ASN A 17 -12.85 -1.07 -2.22
CA ASN A 17 -12.55 -0.84 -3.64
C ASN A 17 -11.30 -1.60 -4.05
N GLN A 18 -11.25 -1.92 -5.34
CA GLN A 18 -10.09 -2.55 -5.96
C GLN A 18 -9.19 -1.46 -6.55
N TYR A 19 -7.89 -1.64 -6.37
CA TYR A 19 -6.88 -0.74 -6.92
C TYR A 19 -5.73 -1.54 -7.54
N VAL A 20 -4.94 -0.87 -8.37
CA VAL A 20 -3.67 -1.41 -8.83
C VAL A 20 -2.59 -0.99 -7.83
N CYS A 21 -1.78 -1.93 -7.41
CA CYS A 21 -0.63 -1.66 -6.55
C CYS A 21 0.68 -1.95 -7.27
N ILE A 22 1.73 -1.26 -6.83
CA ILE A 22 3.11 -1.56 -7.22
C ILE A 22 3.85 -2.10 -5.98
N TRP A 23 4.69 -3.10 -6.18
CA TRP A 23 5.52 -3.68 -5.13
C TRP A 23 6.87 -2.98 -5.12
N ASP A 24 7.22 -2.35 -4.01
CA ASP A 24 8.42 -1.51 -3.91
C ASP A 24 9.23 -1.85 -2.65
N THR A 25 10.29 -2.63 -2.84
CA THR A 25 11.20 -3.00 -1.74
C THR A 25 12.02 -1.83 -1.21
N GLY A 26 12.05 -0.72 -1.94
CA GLY A 26 12.69 0.52 -1.51
C GLY A 26 11.82 1.37 -0.61
N SER A 27 10.53 1.04 -0.47
CA SER A 27 9.62 1.76 0.41
C SER A 27 9.52 1.04 1.75
N MET A 28 9.72 1.75 2.85
CA MET A 28 9.62 1.17 4.19
C MET A 28 8.18 0.90 4.58
N GLU A 29 7.26 1.73 4.14
CA GLU A 29 5.85 1.63 4.49
C GLU A 29 4.97 1.62 3.25
N THR A 30 3.83 0.93 3.36
CA THR A 30 2.78 0.98 2.35
C THR A 30 2.12 2.35 2.39
N ILE A 31 1.95 2.96 1.23
CA ILE A 31 1.33 4.27 1.07
C ILE A 31 0.27 4.23 -0.03
N VAL A 32 -0.65 5.17 0.00
CA VAL A 32 -1.81 5.19 -0.91
C VAL A 32 -1.93 6.53 -1.61
N SER A 33 -2.65 6.56 -2.73
CA SER A 33 -2.88 7.77 -3.50
C SER A 33 -3.99 8.65 -2.90
N ASP A 34 -4.07 9.89 -3.39
CA ASP A 34 -5.17 10.78 -3.07
C ASP A 34 -6.53 10.17 -3.42
N LYS A 35 -6.59 9.38 -4.50
CA LYS A 35 -7.81 8.71 -4.94
C LYS A 35 -8.33 7.74 -3.89
N VAL A 36 -7.47 6.96 -3.27
CA VAL A 36 -7.86 6.01 -2.21
C VAL A 36 -8.48 6.76 -1.03
N ILE A 37 -7.86 7.86 -0.61
CA ILE A 37 -8.35 8.67 0.50
C ILE A 37 -9.71 9.29 0.13
N SER A 38 -9.83 9.82 -1.06
CA SER A 38 -11.08 10.42 -1.52
C SER A 38 -12.22 9.40 -1.63
N ASP A 39 -11.92 8.21 -2.16
CA ASP A 39 -12.91 7.16 -2.35
C ASP A 39 -13.41 6.58 -1.03
N LEU A 40 -12.52 6.37 -0.07
CA LEU A 40 -12.82 5.62 1.15
C LEU A 40 -12.99 6.50 2.39
N ASN A 41 -12.58 7.75 2.32
CA ASN A 41 -12.72 8.74 3.39
C ASN A 41 -12.32 8.20 4.79
N PRO A 42 -11.10 7.66 4.95
CA PRO A 42 -10.68 7.08 6.22
C PRO A 42 -10.41 8.15 7.28
N ASP A 43 -10.48 7.74 8.54
CA ASP A 43 -10.10 8.60 9.65
C ASP A 43 -8.59 8.82 9.66
N LYS A 44 -8.20 10.02 10.03
CA LYS A 44 -6.81 10.36 10.26
C LYS A 44 -6.33 9.71 11.55
N HIS A 45 -5.12 9.18 11.53
CA HIS A 45 -4.51 8.54 12.69
C HIS A 45 -3.00 8.78 12.69
N GLY A 46 -2.62 9.92 13.20
CA GLY A 46 -1.23 10.32 13.25
C GLY A 46 -0.76 11.07 12.01
N TYR A 47 0.51 11.32 11.98
CA TYR A 47 1.15 12.02 10.87
C TYR A 47 2.62 11.59 10.78
N VAL A 48 3.24 11.93 9.66
CA VAL A 48 4.65 11.72 9.42
C VAL A 48 5.22 12.95 8.72
N TYR A 49 6.47 13.28 9.00
CA TYR A 49 7.19 14.30 8.25
C TYR A 49 7.96 13.64 7.12
N ILE A 50 7.77 14.16 5.92
CA ILE A 50 8.48 13.70 4.73
C ILE A 50 9.51 14.76 4.37
N ASN A 51 10.78 14.38 4.38
CA ASN A 51 11.88 15.27 4.01
C ASN A 51 12.06 15.23 2.50
N THR A 52 11.95 16.40 1.87
CA THR A 52 12.26 16.56 0.46
C THR A 52 13.54 17.38 0.33
N ILE A 53 14.06 17.51 -0.91
CA ILE A 53 15.28 18.28 -1.17
C ILE A 53 15.15 19.73 -0.70
N HIS A 54 13.93 20.28 -0.74
CA HIS A 54 13.70 21.70 -0.48
C HIS A 54 13.02 22.00 0.85
N LYS A 55 12.32 21.06 1.44
CA LYS A 55 11.60 21.28 2.69
C LYS A 55 11.09 19.99 3.31
N GLU A 56 10.75 20.10 4.60
CA GLU A 56 10.04 19.07 5.33
C GLU A 56 8.53 19.32 5.17
N LYS A 57 7.78 18.24 4.85
CA LYS A 57 6.34 18.32 4.68
C LYS A 57 5.66 17.37 5.66
N LYS A 58 4.65 17.88 6.37
CA LYS A 58 3.81 17.05 7.22
C LYS A 58 2.76 16.34 6.35
N SER A 59 2.65 15.03 6.52
CA SER A 59 1.65 14.23 5.84
C SER A 59 0.81 13.50 6.87
N ASP A 60 -0.52 13.57 6.75
CA ASP A 60 -1.42 12.80 7.59
C ASP A 60 -1.32 11.32 7.27
N LYS A 61 -1.52 10.49 8.29
CA LYS A 61 -1.62 9.04 8.15
C LYS A 61 -3.06 8.62 8.44
N TYR A 62 -3.44 7.48 7.90
CA TYR A 62 -4.81 6.99 7.96
C TYR A 62 -4.81 5.54 8.41
N ILE A 63 -5.97 5.02 8.80
CA ILE A 63 -6.15 3.59 9.07
C ILE A 63 -7.05 3.00 8.01
N LEU A 64 -6.56 1.96 7.35
CA LEU A 64 -7.27 1.22 6.31
C LEU A 64 -6.97 -0.26 6.46
N GLN A 65 -7.74 -1.09 5.76
CA GLN A 65 -7.50 -2.52 5.65
C GLN A 65 -7.12 -2.83 4.21
N LEU A 66 -6.13 -3.70 4.04
CA LEU A 66 -5.64 -4.11 2.73
C LEU A 66 -5.79 -5.62 2.58
N SER A 67 -6.34 -6.06 1.46
CA SER A 67 -6.46 -7.47 1.13
C SER A 67 -5.74 -7.74 -0.19
N LEU A 68 -4.90 -8.76 -0.18
CA LEU A 68 -4.12 -9.16 -1.34
C LEU A 68 -4.89 -10.17 -2.17
N GLU A 69 -4.64 -10.16 -3.49
CA GLU A 69 -5.22 -11.14 -4.42
C GLU A 69 -4.83 -12.56 -4.00
N GLY A 70 -5.81 -13.45 -3.93
CA GLY A 70 -5.58 -14.83 -3.53
C GLY A 70 -5.47 -15.06 -2.01
N HIS A 71 -5.64 -14.03 -1.20
CA HIS A 71 -5.58 -14.13 0.26
C HIS A 71 -6.93 -13.78 0.87
N SER A 72 -7.36 -14.55 1.86
CA SER A 72 -8.65 -14.32 2.54
C SER A 72 -8.57 -13.32 3.69
N GLN A 73 -7.36 -13.08 4.20
CA GLN A 73 -7.17 -12.19 5.35
C GLN A 73 -6.89 -10.76 4.91
N SER A 74 -7.40 -9.81 5.68
CA SER A 74 -7.05 -8.41 5.53
C SER A 74 -5.93 -8.02 6.50
N ILE A 75 -5.14 -7.04 6.08
CA ILE A 75 -4.01 -6.51 6.83
C ILE A 75 -4.35 -5.07 7.19
N LYS A 76 -4.22 -4.73 8.48
CA LYS A 76 -4.34 -3.34 8.90
C LYS A 76 -3.11 -2.58 8.44
N ILE A 77 -3.31 -1.46 7.75
CA ILE A 77 -2.23 -0.57 7.33
C ILE A 77 -2.47 0.83 7.89
N ASN A 78 -1.39 1.58 8.04
CA ASN A 78 -1.45 2.96 8.52
C ASN A 78 -0.72 3.87 7.52
N PRO A 79 -1.27 4.02 6.30
CA PRO A 79 -0.55 4.69 5.23
C PRO A 79 -0.60 6.21 5.31
N ALA A 80 0.48 6.83 4.83
CA ALA A 80 0.47 8.21 4.39
C ALA A 80 -0.02 8.26 2.93
N CYS A 81 -0.28 9.46 2.44
CA CYS A 81 -0.74 9.69 1.08
C CYS A 81 0.42 10.19 0.22
N PHE A 82 0.62 9.57 -0.96
CA PHE A 82 1.73 9.96 -1.84
C PHE A 82 1.32 10.93 -2.96
N GLY A 83 0.05 11.28 -3.06
CA GLY A 83 -0.44 12.13 -4.15
C GLY A 83 -1.05 11.33 -5.28
N LYS A 84 -0.62 11.57 -6.51
CA LYS A 84 -1.23 10.98 -7.70
C LYS A 84 -0.24 10.18 -8.52
N SER A 85 -0.74 9.08 -9.10
CA SER A 85 -0.05 8.32 -10.13
C SER A 85 -1.06 7.86 -11.16
N ARG A 86 -0.63 7.71 -12.41
CA ARG A 86 -1.49 7.21 -13.50
C ARG A 86 -1.58 5.70 -13.54
N GLU A 87 -0.57 5.02 -12.99
CA GLU A 87 -0.43 3.58 -13.14
C GLU A 87 -0.91 2.78 -11.93
N PHE A 88 -0.84 3.37 -10.74
CA PHE A 88 -1.15 2.68 -9.49
C PHE A 88 -1.65 3.64 -8.43
N ASP A 89 -2.38 3.11 -7.47
CA ASP A 89 -2.93 3.87 -6.35
C ASP A 89 -2.41 3.42 -5.00
N VAL A 90 -1.64 2.33 -4.96
CA VAL A 90 -1.08 1.77 -3.73
C VAL A 90 0.37 1.38 -4.00
N ILE A 91 1.27 1.77 -3.09
CA ILE A 91 2.65 1.32 -3.09
C ILE A 91 2.82 0.39 -1.90
N ILE A 92 3.05 -0.90 -2.18
CA ILE A 92 3.27 -1.89 -1.12
C ILE A 92 4.74 -1.88 -0.75
N GLY A 93 5.01 -1.57 0.51
CA GLY A 93 6.35 -1.46 1.04
C GLY A 93 6.78 -2.64 1.88
N MET A 94 7.93 -2.48 2.52
CA MET A 94 8.55 -3.52 3.34
C MET A 94 7.75 -3.90 4.57
N ASP A 95 6.86 -3.03 5.03
CA ASP A 95 5.94 -3.34 6.14
C ASP A 95 5.07 -4.57 5.84
N ILE A 96 4.76 -4.81 4.57
CA ILE A 96 4.04 -6.00 4.13
C ILE A 96 5.01 -7.05 3.59
N ILE A 97 5.92 -6.65 2.71
CA ILE A 97 6.80 -7.57 1.98
C ILE A 97 7.63 -8.44 2.92
N GLN A 98 8.09 -7.88 4.05
CA GLN A 98 8.92 -8.61 5.01
C GLN A 98 8.19 -9.77 5.71
N HIS A 99 6.87 -9.80 5.66
CA HIS A 99 6.07 -10.84 6.33
C HIS A 99 5.69 -12.00 5.41
N GLY A 100 6.19 -12.02 4.18
CA GLY A 100 5.84 -13.05 3.23
C GLY A 100 7.02 -13.52 2.39
N LEU A 101 6.69 -14.37 1.44
CA LEU A 101 7.64 -14.88 0.45
C LEU A 101 7.40 -14.17 -0.88
N PHE A 102 8.34 -13.32 -1.23
CA PHE A 102 8.33 -12.55 -2.48
C PHE A 102 9.21 -13.27 -3.49
N ILE A 103 8.61 -13.74 -4.58
CA ILE A 103 9.35 -14.47 -5.63
C ILE A 103 9.18 -13.73 -6.95
N LEU A 104 10.31 -13.47 -7.59
CA LEU A 104 10.36 -12.99 -8.97
C LEU A 104 11.20 -13.98 -9.75
N ASP A 105 10.53 -14.84 -10.54
CA ASP A 105 11.16 -15.89 -11.31
C ASP A 105 10.87 -15.68 -12.79
N LYS A 106 11.90 -15.31 -13.56
CA LYS A 106 11.81 -15.13 -15.02
C LYS A 106 10.64 -14.24 -15.44
N GLY A 107 10.46 -13.12 -14.72
CA GLY A 107 9.38 -12.19 -14.97
C GLY A 107 8.03 -12.58 -14.38
N LYS A 108 7.95 -13.72 -13.71
CA LYS A 108 6.73 -14.14 -13.00
C LYS A 108 6.85 -13.78 -11.52
N PHE A 109 5.85 -13.05 -11.06
CA PHE A 109 5.81 -12.59 -9.67
C PHE A 109 4.80 -13.38 -8.86
N SER A 110 5.19 -13.72 -7.63
CA SER A 110 4.25 -14.21 -6.63
C SER A 110 4.62 -13.69 -5.24
N PHE A 111 3.61 -13.51 -4.42
CA PHE A 111 3.78 -13.14 -3.02
C PHE A 111 2.81 -13.93 -2.17
N THR A 112 3.33 -14.59 -1.14
CA THR A 112 2.54 -15.40 -0.22
C THR A 112 2.88 -15.02 1.20
N ILE A 113 1.86 -14.74 2.00
CA ILE A 113 1.99 -14.53 3.43
C ILE A 113 1.59 -15.81 4.13
N ASP A 114 2.54 -16.41 4.86
CA ASP A 114 2.27 -17.67 5.54
C ASP A 114 1.33 -17.52 6.72
N GLN A 115 1.60 -16.58 7.58
CA GLN A 115 0.73 -16.29 8.72
C GLN A 115 0.97 -14.88 9.22
N LEU A 116 -0.12 -14.14 9.36
CA LEU A 116 -0.14 -12.90 10.13
C LEU A 116 -0.52 -13.28 11.56
N LYS A 117 0.47 -13.34 12.38
CA LYS A 117 0.24 -13.56 13.81
C LYS A 117 0.06 -12.24 14.53
#